data_04b836a17d2e9c1b4bb35bda169d4ccb
#
_entry.id   04b836a17d2e9c1b4bb35bda169d4ccb
#
_cell.length_a   1.000
_cell.length_b   1.000
_cell.length_c   1.000
_cell.angle_alpha   90.00
_cell.angle_beta   90.00
_cell.angle_gamma   90.00
#
_symmetry.space_group_name_H-M   'P 1'
#
loop_
_entity.id
_entity.type
_entity.pdbx_description
1 polymer ?
#
loop_
_entity_poly.entity_id
_entity_poly.type
_entity_poly.pdbx_seq_one_letter_code
_entity_poly.pdbx_strand_id
1 'polypeptide(L)'
;MHKARGDYVVFIDAGLEIDPNGISMLLEHMEWYDADIIVGSKRHPASQVHYNWSRKILSYGYYYIVKLLFGLNIKDTQAGIKIYRKQVLRAVLPRLVEKRFAGDLEILVVAKKYGFTRIYEAPIKLDYHLAKITSAATIKSIVGIFLDTLAIFYRSKITKFYDNSPPKRLILSKSLQTKSY
;
A
#
# COMPACT_ATOMS: atom_id res chain seq x y z
N MET A 1 -1.54 -0.10 12.64
CA MET A 1 -2.59 -0.95 12.03
C MET A 1 -3.04 -2.09 12.94
N HIS A 2 -2.17 -2.89 13.59
CA HIS A 2 -2.58 -4.03 14.45
C HIS A 2 -3.52 -3.68 15.63
N LYS A 3 -3.48 -2.46 16.15
CA LYS A 3 -4.31 -2.01 17.28
C LYS A 3 -5.67 -1.45 16.85
N ALA A 4 -5.92 -1.29 15.56
CA ALA A 4 -7.16 -0.75 15.04
C ALA A 4 -8.33 -1.71 15.32
N ARG A 5 -9.46 -1.17 15.81
CA ARG A 5 -10.65 -1.94 16.20
C ARG A 5 -11.81 -1.83 15.20
N GLY A 6 -11.86 -0.76 14.40
CA GLY A 6 -12.88 -0.52 13.39
C GLY A 6 -12.87 -1.56 12.26
N ASP A 7 -13.93 -1.60 11.48
CA ASP A 7 -14.06 -2.49 10.31
C ASP A 7 -13.25 -1.98 9.12
N TYR A 8 -13.09 -0.68 9.03
CA TYR A 8 -12.18 -0.02 8.11
C TYR A 8 -11.00 0.59 8.85
N VAL A 9 -9.83 0.51 8.24
CA VAL A 9 -8.60 1.09 8.77
C VAL A 9 -8.03 2.04 7.74
N VAL A 10 -7.98 3.31 8.11
CA VAL A 10 -7.36 4.35 7.30
C VAL A 10 -5.89 4.44 7.67
N PHE A 11 -5.03 4.43 6.66
CA PHE A 11 -3.64 4.82 6.76
C PHE A 11 -3.48 6.18 6.08
N ILE A 12 -2.85 7.12 6.74
CA ILE A 12 -2.52 8.43 6.19
C ILE A 12 -1.09 8.80 6.59
N ASP A 13 -0.30 9.28 5.63
CA ASP A 13 1.04 9.77 5.87
C ASP A 13 1.02 11.06 6.70
N ALA A 14 1.92 11.17 7.65
CA ALA A 14 2.04 12.33 8.51
C ALA A 14 2.62 13.58 7.81
N GLY A 15 2.92 13.51 6.52
CA GLY A 15 3.49 14.61 5.72
C GLY A 15 2.57 15.80 5.51
N LEU A 16 1.32 15.75 5.97
CA LEU A 16 0.30 16.80 5.85
C LEU A 16 -0.03 17.25 4.42
N GLU A 17 0.52 16.59 3.40
CA GLU A 17 0.28 16.93 2.00
C GLU A 17 -1.13 16.56 1.52
N ILE A 18 -1.77 15.60 2.18
CA ILE A 18 -3.07 15.06 1.80
C ILE A 18 -4.13 15.66 2.70
N ASP A 19 -5.17 16.25 2.08
CA ASP A 19 -6.32 16.76 2.80
C ASP A 19 -7.09 15.61 3.47
N PRO A 20 -7.13 15.54 4.81
CA PRO A 20 -7.84 14.49 5.52
C PRO A 20 -9.37 14.53 5.33
N ASN A 21 -9.92 15.66 4.86
CA ASN A 21 -11.35 15.75 4.54
C ASN A 21 -11.74 14.82 3.36
N GLY A 22 -10.77 14.35 2.57
CA GLY A 22 -10.98 13.35 1.53
C GLY A 22 -11.28 11.94 2.05
N ILE A 23 -11.14 11.66 3.35
CA ILE A 23 -11.38 10.33 3.92
C ILE A 23 -12.83 9.89 3.71
N SER A 24 -13.80 10.78 3.86
CA SER A 24 -15.23 10.46 3.67
C SER A 24 -15.49 9.95 2.24
N MET A 25 -14.95 10.63 1.23
CA MET A 25 -15.08 10.22 -0.16
C MET A 25 -14.41 8.85 -0.42
N LEU A 26 -13.25 8.58 0.18
CA LEU A 26 -12.61 7.28 0.05
C LEU A 26 -13.44 6.17 0.72
N LEU A 27 -14.11 6.48 1.83
CA LEU A 27 -15.05 5.55 2.49
C LEU A 27 -16.27 5.27 1.62
N GLU A 28 -16.85 6.29 0.98
CA GLU A 28 -17.93 6.11 0.01
C GLU A 28 -17.52 5.18 -1.15
N HIS A 29 -16.32 5.38 -1.70
CA HIS A 29 -15.78 4.47 -2.72
C HIS A 29 -15.60 3.04 -2.19
N MET A 30 -15.20 2.89 -0.91
CA MET A 30 -15.09 1.58 -0.27
C MET A 30 -16.43 0.84 -0.28
N GLU A 31 -17.51 1.54 0.05
CA GLU A 31 -18.86 0.98 0.08
C GLU A 31 -19.41 0.74 -1.34
N TRP A 32 -19.32 1.72 -2.24
CA TRP A 32 -19.90 1.64 -3.59
C TRP A 32 -19.30 0.50 -4.43
N TYR A 33 -17.99 0.28 -4.30
CA TYR A 33 -17.30 -0.78 -5.04
C TYR A 33 -17.21 -2.09 -4.25
N ASP A 34 -17.78 -2.15 -3.05
CA ASP A 34 -17.55 -3.25 -2.11
C ASP A 34 -16.05 -3.62 -2.05
N ALA A 35 -15.20 -2.59 -2.01
CA ALA A 35 -13.77 -2.72 -2.17
C ALA A 35 -13.10 -3.40 -0.98
N ASP A 36 -12.02 -4.12 -1.25
CA ASP A 36 -11.13 -4.65 -0.20
C ASP A 36 -10.12 -3.59 0.25
N ILE A 37 -9.65 -2.79 -0.72
CA ILE A 37 -8.70 -1.68 -0.52
C ILE A 37 -9.08 -0.52 -1.43
N ILE A 38 -9.08 0.70 -0.90
CA ILE A 38 -9.09 1.94 -1.68
C ILE A 38 -7.75 2.65 -1.51
N VAL A 39 -7.15 3.01 -2.63
CA VAL A 39 -5.90 3.76 -2.71
C VAL A 39 -6.20 5.18 -3.19
N GLY A 40 -5.89 6.19 -2.36
CA GLY A 40 -6.02 7.58 -2.77
C GLY A 40 -4.92 7.95 -3.75
N SER A 41 -5.23 7.96 -5.03
CA SER A 41 -4.23 8.09 -6.10
C SER A 41 -4.06 9.53 -6.54
N LYS A 42 -2.84 10.03 -6.46
CA LYS A 42 -2.43 11.31 -7.07
C LYS A 42 -2.56 11.30 -8.60
N ARG A 43 -2.73 10.13 -9.21
CA ARG A 43 -2.84 9.92 -10.67
C ARG A 43 -4.24 9.62 -11.15
N HIS A 44 -5.20 9.64 -10.25
CA HIS A 44 -6.60 9.55 -10.65
C HIS A 44 -6.96 10.77 -11.51
N PRO A 45 -7.73 10.63 -12.59
CA PRO A 45 -8.06 11.75 -13.50
C PRO A 45 -8.71 12.95 -12.80
N ALA A 46 -9.50 12.68 -11.75
CA ALA A 46 -10.16 13.71 -10.95
C ALA A 46 -9.29 14.27 -9.81
N SER A 47 -8.05 13.79 -9.64
CA SER A 47 -7.16 14.33 -8.59
C SER A 47 -6.59 15.68 -8.99
N GLN A 48 -6.61 16.62 -8.05
CA GLN A 48 -6.07 17.96 -8.24
C GLN A 48 -4.60 17.98 -7.80
N VAL A 49 -3.69 17.64 -8.72
CA VAL A 49 -2.26 17.53 -8.46
C VAL A 49 -1.44 18.09 -9.61
N HIS A 50 -0.54 19.02 -9.31
CA HIS A 50 0.41 19.56 -10.28
C HIS A 50 1.74 18.83 -10.17
N TYR A 51 2.15 18.16 -11.23
CA TYR A 51 3.41 17.41 -11.30
C TYR A 51 4.40 18.01 -12.28
N ASN A 52 5.68 17.99 -11.89
CA ASN A 52 6.79 18.13 -12.82
C ASN A 52 6.82 16.97 -13.81
N TRP A 53 7.09 17.24 -15.08
CA TRP A 53 7.06 16.29 -16.19
C TRP A 53 7.97 15.07 -15.95
N SER A 54 9.19 15.29 -15.47
CA SER A 54 10.15 14.24 -15.13
C SER A 54 9.63 13.24 -14.08
N ARG A 55 8.97 13.74 -13.05
CA ARG A 55 8.31 12.89 -12.03
C ARG A 55 7.17 12.06 -12.61
N LYS A 56 6.45 12.63 -13.58
CA LYS A 56 5.34 11.94 -14.24
C LYS A 56 5.86 10.72 -15.01
N ILE A 57 6.92 10.90 -15.82
CA ILE A 57 7.55 9.81 -16.60
C ILE A 57 8.04 8.69 -15.69
N LEU A 58 8.85 9.02 -14.68
CA LEU A 58 9.39 8.04 -13.73
C LEU A 58 8.29 7.24 -13.05
N SER A 59 7.25 7.91 -12.68
CA SER A 59 6.10 7.37 -12.00
C SER A 59 5.27 6.44 -12.89
N TYR A 60 5.09 6.77 -14.17
CA TYR A 60 4.46 5.85 -15.12
C TYR A 60 5.34 4.65 -15.42
N GLY A 61 6.66 4.84 -15.55
CA GLY A 61 7.60 3.72 -15.70
C GLY A 61 7.48 2.72 -14.55
N TYR A 62 7.45 3.22 -13.31
CA TYR A 62 7.25 2.37 -12.14
C TYR A 62 5.91 1.63 -12.14
N TYR A 63 4.82 2.30 -12.51
CA TYR A 63 3.51 1.66 -12.67
C TYR A 63 3.55 0.47 -13.63
N TYR A 64 4.17 0.63 -14.80
CA TYR A 64 4.27 -0.46 -15.77
C TYR A 64 5.09 -1.63 -15.25
N ILE A 65 6.17 -1.36 -14.51
CA ILE A 65 6.98 -2.39 -13.84
C ILE A 65 6.12 -3.17 -12.83
N VAL A 66 5.41 -2.47 -11.96
CA VAL A 66 4.54 -3.11 -10.96
C VAL A 66 3.42 -3.91 -11.62
N LYS A 67 2.82 -3.36 -12.68
CA LYS A 67 1.78 -4.04 -13.45
C LYS A 67 2.31 -5.33 -14.10
N LEU A 68 3.50 -5.29 -14.69
CA LEU A 68 4.13 -6.45 -15.34
C LEU A 68 4.51 -7.53 -14.31
N LEU A 69 5.12 -7.14 -13.19
CA LEU A 69 5.64 -8.08 -12.21
C LEU A 69 4.53 -8.73 -11.36
N PHE A 70 3.51 -7.95 -11.00
CA PHE A 70 2.47 -8.38 -10.02
C PHE A 70 1.06 -8.41 -10.59
N GLY A 71 0.85 -7.90 -11.81
CA GLY A 71 -0.48 -7.75 -12.40
C GLY A 71 -1.38 -6.77 -11.63
N LEU A 72 -0.80 -5.84 -10.85
CA LEU A 72 -1.54 -4.80 -10.15
C LEU A 72 -1.86 -3.65 -11.10
N ASN A 73 -3.14 -3.32 -11.23
CA ASN A 73 -3.58 -2.20 -12.08
C ASN A 73 -3.83 -0.94 -11.24
N ILE A 74 -2.87 -0.60 -10.38
CA ILE A 74 -2.89 0.56 -9.48
C ILE A 74 -1.77 1.49 -9.90
N LYS A 75 -2.13 2.71 -10.31
CA LYS A 75 -1.18 3.71 -10.83
C LYS A 75 -0.31 4.32 -9.73
N ASP A 76 -0.83 4.42 -8.50
CA ASP A 76 -0.15 5.03 -7.36
C ASP A 76 -0.09 4.09 -6.16
N THR A 77 0.76 3.07 -6.21
CA THR A 77 0.89 2.08 -5.12
C THR A 77 1.47 2.67 -3.83
N GLN A 78 2.17 3.81 -3.94
CA GLN A 78 2.81 4.51 -2.81
C GLN A 78 2.04 5.75 -2.37
N ALA A 79 0.74 5.79 -2.66
CA ALA A 79 -0.11 6.88 -2.20
C ALA A 79 -0.12 6.98 -0.68
N GLY A 80 0.01 8.20 -0.16
CA GLY A 80 0.08 8.48 1.27
C GLY A 80 -1.26 8.33 2.01
N ILE A 81 -2.35 7.95 1.32
CA ILE A 81 -3.63 7.62 1.96
C ILE A 81 -4.21 6.35 1.36
N LYS A 82 -4.61 5.42 2.22
CA LYS A 82 -5.25 4.16 1.84
C LYS A 82 -6.26 3.74 2.89
N ILE A 83 -7.34 3.12 2.43
CA ILE A 83 -8.33 2.50 3.31
C ILE A 83 -8.35 1.00 3.05
N TYR A 84 -8.36 0.24 4.12
CA TYR A 84 -8.35 -1.22 4.08
C TYR A 84 -9.54 -1.76 4.86
N ARG A 85 -10.18 -2.80 4.36
CA ARG A 85 -11.03 -3.63 5.23
C ARG A 85 -10.16 -4.32 6.27
N LYS A 86 -10.63 -4.39 7.49
CA LYS A 86 -9.93 -5.03 8.62
C LYS A 86 -9.49 -6.47 8.33
N GLN A 87 -10.31 -7.24 7.61
CA GLN A 87 -10.00 -8.60 7.22
C GLN A 87 -8.75 -8.68 6.33
N VAL A 88 -8.55 -7.72 5.41
CA VAL A 88 -7.34 -7.63 4.58
C VAL A 88 -6.10 -7.49 5.45
N LEU A 89 -6.12 -6.52 6.37
CA LEU A 89 -4.98 -6.28 7.26
C LEU A 89 -4.70 -7.46 8.20
N ARG A 90 -5.74 -8.15 8.66
CA ARG A 90 -5.57 -9.36 9.47
C ARG A 90 -4.84 -10.48 8.70
N ALA A 91 -5.15 -10.63 7.41
CA ALA A 91 -4.49 -11.61 6.57
C ALA A 91 -3.07 -11.19 6.17
N VAL A 92 -2.86 -9.91 5.86
CA VAL A 92 -1.63 -9.41 5.23
C VAL A 92 -0.55 -9.08 6.26
N LEU A 93 -0.86 -8.30 7.31
CA LEU A 93 0.13 -7.76 8.24
C LEU A 93 1.06 -8.80 8.90
N PRO A 94 0.60 -10.02 9.26
CA PRO A 94 1.48 -11.02 9.84
C PRO A 94 2.57 -11.54 8.88
N ARG A 95 2.42 -11.28 7.58
CA ARG A 95 3.26 -11.83 6.52
C ARG A 95 4.24 -10.81 5.93
N LEU A 96 4.07 -9.53 6.25
CA LEU A 96 4.92 -8.48 5.72
C LEU A 96 6.34 -8.56 6.26
N VAL A 97 7.28 -8.32 5.37
CA VAL A 97 8.72 -8.27 5.64
C VAL A 97 9.26 -6.86 5.54
N GLU A 98 8.80 -6.12 4.52
CA GLU A 98 9.28 -4.77 4.27
C GLU A 98 8.77 -3.77 5.31
N LYS A 99 9.68 -2.87 5.73
CA LYS A 99 9.37 -1.81 6.70
C LYS A 99 9.59 -0.41 6.12
N ARG A 100 10.06 -0.33 4.88
CA ARG A 100 10.40 0.93 4.18
C ARG A 100 9.34 1.28 3.14
N PHE A 101 9.68 2.13 2.20
CA PHE A 101 8.81 2.64 1.14
C PHE A 101 8.09 1.55 0.34
N ALA A 102 8.71 0.40 0.14
CA ALA A 102 8.07 -0.71 -0.59
C ALA A 102 7.05 -1.50 0.25
N GLY A 103 6.92 -1.23 1.54
CA GLY A 103 5.91 -1.86 2.40
C GLY A 103 4.48 -1.64 1.89
N ASP A 104 4.21 -0.48 1.31
CA ASP A 104 2.93 -0.17 0.68
C ASP A 104 2.63 -1.08 -0.51
N LEU A 105 3.62 -1.30 -1.37
CA LEU A 105 3.51 -2.24 -2.47
C LEU A 105 3.35 -3.68 -1.97
N GLU A 106 4.12 -4.07 -0.95
CA GLU A 106 4.05 -5.42 -0.39
C GLU A 106 2.65 -5.73 0.14
N ILE A 107 2.00 -4.79 0.84
CA ILE A 107 0.61 -4.94 1.31
C ILE A 107 -0.32 -5.27 0.14
N LEU A 108 -0.25 -4.53 -0.96
CA LEU A 108 -1.11 -4.72 -2.14
C LEU A 108 -0.83 -6.07 -2.83
N VAL A 109 0.45 -6.43 -2.98
CA VAL A 109 0.87 -7.71 -3.60
C VAL A 109 0.38 -8.90 -2.76
N VAL A 110 0.58 -8.84 -1.44
CA VAL A 110 0.16 -9.92 -0.55
C VAL A 110 -1.36 -9.97 -0.46
N ALA A 111 -2.07 -8.83 -0.39
CA ALA A 111 -3.53 -8.79 -0.41
C ALA A 111 -4.09 -9.49 -1.66
N LYS A 112 -3.60 -9.12 -2.85
CA LYS A 112 -3.99 -9.75 -4.10
C LYS A 112 -3.74 -11.26 -4.10
N LYS A 113 -2.60 -11.69 -3.56
CA LYS A 113 -2.24 -13.12 -3.47
C LYS A 113 -3.20 -13.91 -2.56
N TYR A 114 -3.76 -13.25 -1.55
CA TYR A 114 -4.77 -13.84 -0.65
C TYR A 114 -6.21 -13.66 -1.11
N GLY A 115 -6.42 -13.30 -2.39
CA GLY A 115 -7.75 -13.23 -3.00
C GLY A 115 -8.47 -11.89 -2.80
N PHE A 116 -7.85 -10.91 -2.15
CA PHE A 116 -8.40 -9.55 -2.06
C PHE A 116 -8.08 -8.80 -3.35
N THR A 117 -8.95 -8.93 -4.33
CA THR A 117 -8.71 -8.41 -5.69
C THR A 117 -9.46 -7.11 -5.99
N ARG A 118 -10.43 -6.72 -5.15
CA ARG A 118 -11.20 -5.50 -5.32
C ARG A 118 -10.42 -4.30 -4.77
N ILE A 119 -9.34 -3.97 -5.49
CA ILE A 119 -8.44 -2.86 -5.16
C ILE A 119 -8.67 -1.76 -6.19
N TYR A 120 -9.13 -0.59 -5.74
CA TYR A 120 -9.45 0.53 -6.62
C TYR A 120 -8.73 1.79 -6.21
N GLU A 121 -8.64 2.74 -7.15
CA GLU A 121 -8.12 4.07 -6.91
C GLU A 121 -9.26 5.07 -6.76
N ALA A 122 -9.10 6.00 -5.82
CA ALA A 122 -9.99 7.15 -5.66
C ALA A 122 -9.19 8.46 -5.79
N PRO A 123 -9.83 9.55 -6.23
CA PRO A 123 -9.15 10.84 -6.33
C PRO A 123 -8.77 11.39 -4.97
N ILE A 124 -7.73 12.22 -4.94
CA ILE A 124 -7.31 12.97 -3.75
C ILE A 124 -7.01 14.41 -4.10
N LYS A 125 -7.13 15.27 -3.10
CA LYS A 125 -6.69 16.66 -3.15
C LYS A 125 -5.43 16.81 -2.31
N LEU A 126 -4.44 17.50 -2.88
CA LEU A 126 -3.22 17.87 -2.15
C LEU A 126 -3.31 19.32 -1.67
N ASP A 127 -2.85 19.57 -0.46
CA ASP A 127 -2.60 20.91 0.03
C ASP A 127 -1.18 21.35 -0.37
N TYR A 128 -1.10 22.24 -1.36
CA TYR A 128 0.17 22.71 -1.90
C TYR A 128 0.96 23.60 -0.94
N HIS A 129 0.33 24.21 0.03
CA HIS A 129 1.03 25.05 1.02
C HIS A 129 1.96 24.21 1.89
N LEU A 130 1.62 22.96 2.12
CA LEU A 130 2.39 22.01 2.93
C LEU A 130 3.32 21.12 2.09
N ALA A 131 3.05 20.95 0.81
CA ALA A 131 3.80 20.06 -0.10
C ALA A 131 5.23 20.53 -0.44
N LYS A 132 5.62 21.74 -0.07
CA LYS A 132 6.96 22.29 -0.41
C LYS A 132 8.12 21.63 0.35
N ILE A 133 7.84 20.84 1.39
CA ILE A 133 8.87 20.36 2.32
C ILE A 133 9.45 19.00 1.91
N THR A 134 8.76 18.19 1.10
CA THR A 134 9.14 16.79 0.87
C THR A 134 9.52 16.45 -0.58
N SER A 135 10.29 17.28 -1.24
CA SER A 135 10.65 17.00 -2.65
C SER A 135 12.00 16.30 -2.85
N ALA A 136 12.43 15.47 -1.94
CA ALA A 136 13.66 14.71 -2.10
C ALA A 136 13.41 13.28 -2.60
N ALA A 137 12.87 13.12 -3.81
CA ALA A 137 13.09 11.88 -4.55
C ALA A 137 14.58 11.83 -4.97
N THR A 138 15.45 11.55 -4.02
CA THR A 138 16.86 11.35 -4.27
C THR A 138 17.01 10.11 -5.16
N ILE A 139 17.95 10.10 -6.11
CA ILE A 139 18.29 8.92 -6.94
C ILE A 139 18.45 7.67 -6.08
N LYS A 140 19.07 7.81 -4.90
CA LYS A 140 19.22 6.74 -3.91
C LYS A 140 17.88 6.15 -3.46
N SER A 141 16.85 6.98 -3.25
CA SER A 141 15.51 6.50 -2.87
C SER A 141 14.83 5.74 -4.01
N ILE A 142 14.99 6.20 -5.25
CA ILE A 142 14.43 5.55 -6.44
C ILE A 142 15.05 4.16 -6.64
N VAL A 143 16.37 4.07 -6.56
CA VAL A 143 17.10 2.78 -6.63
C VAL A 143 16.66 1.86 -5.49
N GLY A 144 16.53 2.39 -4.27
CA GLY A 144 16.05 1.62 -3.12
C GLY A 144 14.66 1.03 -3.34
N ILE A 145 13.70 1.83 -3.81
CA ILE A 145 12.33 1.37 -4.12
C ILE A 145 12.36 0.26 -5.18
N PHE A 146 13.20 0.40 -6.20
CA PHE A 146 13.32 -0.60 -7.26
C PHE A 146 13.89 -1.91 -6.73
N LEU A 147 14.95 -1.88 -5.94
CA LEU A 147 15.55 -3.07 -5.31
C LEU A 147 14.56 -3.76 -4.36
N ASP A 148 13.85 -3.00 -3.53
CA ASP A 148 12.82 -3.53 -2.65
C ASP A 148 11.68 -4.18 -3.46
N THR A 149 11.29 -3.58 -4.60
CA THR A 149 10.29 -4.13 -5.53
C THR A 149 10.73 -5.48 -6.09
N LEU A 150 12.00 -5.61 -6.51
CA LEU A 150 12.57 -6.87 -6.96
C LEU A 150 12.62 -7.91 -5.83
N ALA A 151 12.93 -7.49 -4.61
CA ALA A 151 12.91 -8.38 -3.44
C ALA A 151 11.50 -8.90 -3.15
N ILE A 152 10.46 -8.07 -3.26
CA ILE A 152 9.06 -8.49 -3.14
C ILE A 152 8.70 -9.48 -4.25
N PHE A 153 9.13 -9.21 -5.49
CA PHE A 153 8.90 -10.10 -6.62
C PHE A 153 9.54 -11.48 -6.37
N TYR A 154 10.80 -11.50 -5.97
CA TYR A 154 11.52 -12.74 -5.63
C TYR A 154 10.79 -13.53 -4.55
N ARG A 155 10.39 -12.87 -3.44
CA ARG A 155 9.62 -13.50 -2.37
C ARG A 155 8.25 -14.01 -2.82
N SER A 156 7.58 -13.25 -3.69
CA SER A 156 6.21 -13.58 -4.13
C SER A 156 6.16 -14.69 -5.19
N LYS A 157 7.08 -14.66 -6.16
CA LYS A 157 7.02 -15.51 -7.36
C LYS A 157 8.03 -16.65 -7.35
N ILE A 158 9.25 -16.41 -6.84
CA ILE A 158 10.35 -17.38 -6.90
C ILE A 158 10.30 -18.27 -5.65
N THR A 159 10.47 -17.70 -4.47
CA THR A 159 10.52 -18.48 -3.22
C THR A 159 9.14 -18.85 -2.69
N LYS A 160 8.08 -18.27 -3.23
CA LYS A 160 6.70 -18.46 -2.74
C LYS A 160 6.59 -18.24 -1.22
N PHE A 161 7.41 -17.33 -0.68
CA PHE A 161 7.53 -17.07 0.74
C PHE A 161 6.18 -16.79 1.41
N TYR A 162 5.32 -15.98 0.75
CA TYR A 162 4.01 -15.62 1.30
C TYR A 162 3.03 -16.79 1.31
N ASP A 163 3.20 -17.83 0.48
CA ASP A 163 2.33 -19.00 0.45
C ASP A 163 2.53 -19.87 1.68
N ASN A 164 3.78 -19.99 2.14
CA ASN A 164 4.19 -20.89 3.20
C ASN A 164 4.32 -20.21 4.57
N SER A 165 4.14 -18.88 4.64
CA SER A 165 4.29 -18.15 5.90
C SER A 165 3.02 -18.26 6.75
N PRO A 166 3.00 -19.06 7.82
CA PRO A 166 1.89 -19.02 8.76
C PRO A 166 1.78 -17.63 9.37
N PRO A 167 0.59 -17.14 9.69
CA PRO A 167 0.45 -15.84 10.32
C PRO A 167 1.27 -15.80 11.62
N LYS A 168 2.10 -14.78 11.79
CA LYS A 168 2.98 -14.62 12.97
C LYS A 168 2.28 -14.80 14.32
N ARG A 169 0.95 -14.59 14.38
CA ARG A 169 0.14 -14.84 15.55
C ARG A 169 0.03 -16.31 15.97
N LEU A 170 0.06 -17.24 15.03
CA LEU A 170 0.04 -18.69 15.33
C LEU A 170 1.36 -19.14 15.98
N ILE A 171 2.47 -18.49 15.62
CA ILE A 171 3.78 -18.78 16.21
C ILE A 171 3.84 -18.30 17.66
N LEU A 172 3.32 -17.09 17.94
CA LEU A 172 3.26 -16.54 19.29
C LEU A 172 2.31 -17.32 20.21
N SER A 173 1.17 -17.78 19.71
CA SER A 173 0.23 -18.60 20.51
C SER A 173 0.82 -19.98 20.85
N LYS A 174 1.52 -20.61 19.91
CA LYS A 174 2.23 -21.87 20.16
C LYS A 174 3.38 -21.72 21.15
N SER A 175 4.14 -20.63 21.09
CA SER A 175 5.24 -20.38 22.04
C SER A 175 4.76 -20.07 23.46
N LEU A 176 3.55 -19.55 23.62
CA LEU A 176 2.92 -19.33 24.94
C LEU A 176 2.30 -20.61 25.52
N GLN A 177 1.77 -21.49 24.68
CA GLN A 177 1.25 -22.79 25.12
C GLN A 177 2.36 -23.77 25.53
N THR A 178 3.55 -23.66 24.95
CA THR A 178 4.69 -24.54 25.30
C THR A 178 5.39 -24.10 26.61
N LYS A 179 5.04 -22.97 27.20
CA LYS A 179 5.61 -22.47 28.47
C LYS A 179 4.73 -22.71 29.70
N SER A 180 3.62 -23.44 29.56
CA SER A 180 2.70 -23.76 30.65
C SER A 180 2.71 -25.26 31.02
N TYR A 181 3.90 -25.85 31.05
CA TYR A 181 4.18 -27.16 31.66
C TYR A 181 5.42 -27.05 32.54
#